data_9aedbdf8d9e1854d435e40361fb7c6bc
#
_entry.id   9aedbdf8d9e1854d435e40361fb7c6bc
#
_cell.length_a   1.000
_cell.length_b   1.000
_cell.length_c   1.000
_cell.angle_alpha   90.00
_cell.angle_beta   90.00
_cell.angle_gamma   90.00
#
_symmetry.space_group_name_H-M   'P 1'
#
loop_
_entity.id
_entity.type
_entity.pdbx_description
1 polymer ?
#
loop_
_entity_poly.entity_id
_entity_poly.type
_entity_poly.pdbx_seq_one_letter_code
_entity_poly.pdbx_strand_id
1 'polypeptide(L)'
;DRSPSRGLGDVYKRQEFKTPQSAKIFKIMAAVCIVVAAVFAIGSLLSSKIINASKYQKLLDVETRSFKDDIKEVSYDQIPILDKDSAETIGNRVMGTMVDLVSQFEVNDMYTQINYKNKPVRVSPLQYGSLIKWLTNKSDGIPGYIRIDMTTQQAEVVRLEKGIRYSTSDHFGRNIYRHLRFAYPTYMFDDIRFEIDDDGTPYWICPAKKYNVGLFGGVTVGRVVLCNAVTGQMQDCLLYTSPS
;
A
#
# COMPACT_ATOMS: atom_id res chain seq x y z
N ASP A 1 -54.82 -49.47 34.55
CA ASP A 1 -53.38 -49.23 34.66
C ASP A 1 -52.94 -48.21 33.59
N ARG A 2 -52.86 -46.95 33.98
CA ARG A 2 -52.40 -45.91 33.08
C ARG A 2 -51.03 -45.45 33.55
N SER A 3 -49.99 -45.86 32.85
CA SER A 3 -48.63 -45.32 33.00
C SER A 3 -48.62 -43.84 32.59
N PRO A 4 -48.09 -42.91 33.39
CA PRO A 4 -47.92 -41.55 32.96
C PRO A 4 -46.79 -41.47 31.92
N SER A 5 -47.08 -40.87 30.77
CA SER A 5 -46.13 -40.52 29.73
C SER A 5 -45.08 -39.58 30.30
N ARG A 6 -43.85 -40.05 30.44
CA ARG A 6 -42.69 -39.18 30.75
C ARG A 6 -42.53 -38.20 29.59
N GLY A 7 -42.82 -36.95 29.88
CA GLY A 7 -42.67 -35.88 28.90
C GLY A 7 -41.23 -35.70 28.46
N LEU A 8 -41.09 -35.45 27.16
CA LEU A 8 -39.84 -35.12 26.47
C LEU A 8 -39.16 -33.84 26.93
N GLY A 9 -39.60 -33.29 28.09
CA GLY A 9 -39.08 -32.01 28.64
C GLY A 9 -37.73 -32.04 29.34
N ASP A 10 -37.19 -33.25 29.65
CA ASP A 10 -35.97 -33.36 30.45
C ASP A 10 -34.67 -33.57 29.65
N VAL A 11 -34.74 -33.56 28.32
CA VAL A 11 -33.55 -33.80 27.49
C VAL A 11 -32.76 -32.53 27.16
N TYR A 12 -33.30 -31.37 27.42
CA TYR A 12 -32.55 -30.08 27.29
C TYR A 12 -32.00 -29.58 28.63
N LYS A 13 -31.42 -30.44 29.45
CA LYS A 13 -30.44 -29.98 30.40
C LYS A 13 -29.20 -29.51 29.62
N ARG A 14 -29.11 -28.20 29.49
CA ARG A 14 -27.91 -27.46 29.09
C ARG A 14 -26.68 -28.19 29.60
N GLN A 15 -25.95 -28.89 28.72
CA GLN A 15 -24.62 -29.31 29.05
C GLN A 15 -23.77 -28.05 29.20
N GLU A 16 -23.74 -27.50 30.41
CA GLU A 16 -22.71 -26.56 30.81
C GLU A 16 -21.35 -27.30 30.71
N PHE A 17 -20.63 -27.10 29.62
CA PHE A 17 -19.23 -27.49 29.51
C PHE A 17 -18.41 -26.61 30.47
N LYS A 18 -18.61 -26.77 31.76
CA LYS A 18 -17.75 -26.23 32.82
C LYS A 18 -16.68 -27.26 33.16
N THR A 19 -15.74 -27.50 32.25
CA THR A 19 -14.50 -28.07 32.71
C THR A 19 -13.70 -26.94 33.41
N PRO A 20 -13.23 -27.15 34.65
CA PRO A 20 -12.49 -26.13 35.41
C PRO A 20 -11.27 -25.60 34.66
N GLN A 21 -10.78 -26.35 33.73
CA GLN A 21 -9.62 -26.01 32.90
C GLN A 21 -9.98 -25.01 31.78
N SER A 22 -11.15 -25.16 31.14
CA SER A 22 -11.63 -24.21 30.11
C SER A 22 -11.95 -22.85 30.72
N ALA A 23 -12.51 -22.81 31.93
CA ALA A 23 -12.76 -21.57 32.65
C ALA A 23 -11.48 -20.80 33.02
N LYS A 24 -10.40 -21.51 33.37
CA LYS A 24 -9.08 -20.90 33.63
C LYS A 24 -8.48 -20.31 32.36
N ILE A 25 -8.52 -21.04 31.25
CA ILE A 25 -8.01 -20.57 29.95
C ILE A 25 -8.79 -19.32 29.50
N PHE A 26 -10.11 -19.33 29.64
CA PHE A 26 -10.93 -18.17 29.29
C PHE A 26 -10.61 -16.92 30.14
N LYS A 27 -10.40 -17.09 31.46
CA LYS A 27 -9.97 -16.00 32.34
C LYS A 27 -8.59 -15.45 31.96
N ILE A 28 -7.63 -16.31 31.62
CA ILE A 28 -6.30 -15.90 31.17
C ILE A 28 -6.41 -15.13 29.84
N MET A 29 -7.17 -15.63 28.87
CA MET A 29 -7.40 -14.93 27.60
C MET A 29 -8.06 -13.56 27.83
N ALA A 30 -9.08 -13.51 28.67
CA ALA A 30 -9.75 -12.24 29.01
C ALA A 30 -8.77 -11.25 29.66
N ALA A 31 -7.95 -11.71 30.61
CA ALA A 31 -6.92 -10.87 31.24
C ALA A 31 -5.90 -10.35 30.23
N VAL A 32 -5.43 -11.18 29.30
CA VAL A 32 -4.52 -10.76 28.23
C VAL A 32 -5.19 -9.70 27.33
N CYS A 33 -6.45 -9.90 26.94
CA CYS A 33 -7.20 -8.91 26.14
C CYS A 33 -7.34 -7.57 26.86
N ILE A 34 -7.63 -7.59 28.19
CA ILE A 34 -7.72 -6.37 29.00
C ILE A 34 -6.38 -5.64 29.07
N VAL A 35 -5.28 -6.37 29.28
CA VAL A 35 -3.92 -5.77 29.31
C VAL A 35 -3.59 -5.13 27.94
N VAL A 36 -3.85 -5.83 26.84
CA VAL A 36 -3.63 -5.29 25.49
C VAL A 36 -4.47 -4.03 25.25
N ALA A 37 -5.76 -4.06 25.62
CA ALA A 37 -6.63 -2.91 25.51
C ALA A 37 -6.17 -1.72 26.36
N ALA A 38 -5.70 -1.97 27.59
CA ALA A 38 -5.16 -0.94 28.48
C ALA A 38 -3.87 -0.32 27.89
N VAL A 39 -2.94 -1.13 27.37
CA VAL A 39 -1.73 -0.64 26.72
C VAL A 39 -2.07 0.21 25.49
N PHE A 40 -3.06 -0.23 24.70
CA PHE A 40 -3.51 0.54 23.53
C PHE A 40 -4.14 1.88 23.96
N ALA A 41 -5.03 1.89 24.96
CA ALA A 41 -5.69 3.09 25.43
C ALA A 41 -4.69 4.10 26.02
N ILE A 42 -3.79 3.64 26.91
CA ILE A 42 -2.75 4.49 27.50
C ILE A 42 -1.78 4.98 26.43
N GLY A 43 -1.33 4.11 25.53
CA GLY A 43 -0.44 4.47 24.44
C GLY A 43 -1.06 5.51 23.50
N SER A 44 -2.35 5.38 23.18
CA SER A 44 -3.10 6.35 22.38
C SER A 44 -3.24 7.71 23.07
N LEU A 45 -3.53 7.69 24.37
CA LEU A 45 -3.62 8.92 25.16
C LEU A 45 -2.28 9.65 25.23
N LEU A 46 -1.19 8.94 25.55
CA LEU A 46 0.16 9.48 25.60
C LEU A 46 0.68 9.94 24.22
N SER A 47 0.11 9.43 23.13
CA SER A 47 0.43 9.83 21.75
C SER A 47 -0.48 10.94 21.22
N SER A 48 -1.44 11.42 22.02
CA SER A 48 -2.44 12.39 21.56
C SER A 48 -1.82 13.76 21.25
N LYS A 49 -2.42 14.46 20.28
CA LYS A 49 -2.04 15.82 19.89
C LYS A 49 -2.23 16.82 21.04
N ILE A 50 -3.21 16.60 21.91
CA ILE A 50 -3.51 17.48 23.05
C ILE A 50 -2.35 17.50 24.05
N ILE A 51 -1.80 16.32 24.39
CA ILE A 51 -0.71 16.19 25.37
C ILE A 51 0.64 16.58 24.76
N ASN A 52 0.82 16.33 23.46
CA ASN A 52 2.13 16.49 22.79
C ASN A 52 2.13 17.59 21.71
N ALA A 53 1.32 18.63 21.81
CA ALA A 53 1.19 19.68 20.80
C ALA A 53 2.56 20.22 20.33
N SER A 54 3.46 20.50 21.27
CA SER A 54 4.83 21.00 20.97
C SER A 54 5.68 19.99 20.16
N LYS A 55 5.54 18.69 20.43
CA LYS A 55 6.27 17.67 19.66
C LYS A 55 5.70 17.53 18.24
N TYR A 56 4.37 17.64 18.09
CA TYR A 56 3.74 17.63 16.77
C TYR A 56 4.12 18.84 15.94
N GLN A 57 4.21 20.03 16.58
CA GLN A 57 4.66 21.25 15.90
C GLN A 57 6.07 21.12 15.34
N LYS A 58 6.98 20.44 16.06
CA LYS A 58 8.37 20.20 15.62
C LYS A 58 8.54 19.13 14.56
N LEU A 59 7.47 18.41 14.16
CA LEU A 59 7.54 17.45 13.07
C LEU A 59 7.58 18.12 11.69
N LEU A 60 7.13 19.35 11.59
CA LEU A 60 7.19 20.17 10.38
C LEU A 60 8.21 21.26 10.63
N ASP A 61 9.33 21.18 9.95
CA ASP A 61 10.30 22.27 9.89
C ASP A 61 9.79 23.29 8.86
N VAL A 62 9.41 24.48 9.34
CA VAL A 62 8.84 25.53 8.50
C VAL A 62 9.87 26.65 8.37
N GLU A 63 10.45 26.75 7.19
CA GLU A 63 11.32 27.87 6.84
C GLU A 63 10.54 28.94 6.05
N THR A 64 10.75 30.20 6.43
CA THR A 64 10.20 31.32 5.65
C THR A 64 11.21 31.68 4.56
N ARG A 65 10.84 31.53 3.31
CA ARG A 65 11.67 31.83 2.15
C ARG A 65 10.97 32.76 1.17
N SER A 66 11.75 33.36 0.25
CA SER A 66 11.21 34.17 -0.82
C SER A 66 10.67 33.28 -1.96
N PHE A 67 9.41 33.49 -2.34
CA PHE A 67 8.80 32.76 -3.45
C PHE A 67 9.59 32.90 -4.76
N LYS A 68 10.12 34.13 -5.04
CA LYS A 68 10.85 34.39 -6.27
C LYS A 68 12.20 33.66 -6.35
N ASP A 69 12.83 33.42 -5.19
CA ASP A 69 14.17 32.80 -5.13
C ASP A 69 14.09 31.27 -5.16
N ASP A 70 13.02 30.71 -4.59
CA ASP A 70 12.87 29.26 -4.44
C ASP A 70 12.07 28.59 -5.55
N ILE A 71 11.13 29.32 -6.18
CA ILE A 71 10.27 28.77 -7.21
C ILE A 71 10.66 29.33 -8.59
N LYS A 72 11.20 28.44 -9.42
CA LYS A 72 11.54 28.79 -10.81
C LYS A 72 10.24 28.97 -11.63
N GLU A 73 10.25 29.96 -12.50
CA GLU A 73 9.20 30.08 -13.50
C GLU A 73 9.20 28.85 -14.42
N VAL A 74 8.03 28.29 -14.63
CA VAL A 74 7.80 27.19 -15.58
C VAL A 74 6.97 27.68 -16.73
N SER A 75 7.29 27.16 -17.91
CA SER A 75 6.50 27.44 -19.13
C SER A 75 5.12 26.78 -19.04
N TYR A 76 4.11 27.39 -19.67
CA TYR A 76 2.73 26.86 -19.66
C TYR A 76 2.63 25.44 -20.23
N ASP A 77 3.50 25.06 -21.17
CA ASP A 77 3.58 23.74 -21.75
C ASP A 77 4.17 22.66 -20.79
N GLN A 78 4.65 23.08 -19.63
CA GLN A 78 5.17 22.18 -18.57
C GLN A 78 4.20 22.05 -17.38
N ILE A 79 3.09 22.77 -17.41
CA ILE A 79 2.11 22.69 -16.32
C ILE A 79 1.27 21.43 -16.47
N PRO A 80 1.25 20.54 -15.46
CA PRO A 80 0.45 19.32 -15.51
C PRO A 80 -1.05 19.69 -15.41
N ILE A 81 -1.83 19.33 -16.43
CA ILE A 81 -3.27 19.60 -16.50
C ILE A 81 -4.14 18.36 -16.32
N LEU A 82 -3.52 17.18 -16.20
CA LEU A 82 -4.22 15.91 -16.13
C LEU A 82 -4.41 15.44 -14.69
N ASP A 83 -5.65 15.32 -14.23
CA ASP A 83 -5.99 14.70 -12.96
C ASP A 83 -5.92 13.17 -13.01
N LYS A 84 -6.19 12.50 -11.87
CA LYS A 84 -6.11 11.03 -11.78
C LYS A 84 -7.24 10.36 -12.57
N ASP A 85 -8.46 10.84 -12.46
CA ASP A 85 -9.65 10.20 -13.04
C ASP A 85 -9.63 10.31 -14.57
N SER A 86 -9.20 11.47 -15.08
CA SER A 86 -8.95 11.66 -16.52
C SER A 86 -7.83 10.76 -17.03
N ALA A 87 -6.75 10.59 -16.26
CA ALA A 87 -5.66 9.68 -16.60
C ALA A 87 -6.14 8.23 -16.68
N GLU A 88 -6.96 7.78 -15.74
CA GLU A 88 -7.54 6.44 -15.75
C GLU A 88 -8.41 6.22 -17.01
N THR A 89 -9.25 7.19 -17.35
CA THR A 89 -10.07 7.13 -18.57
C THR A 89 -9.23 7.03 -19.84
N ILE A 90 -8.16 7.83 -19.94
CA ILE A 90 -7.25 7.81 -21.09
C ILE A 90 -6.47 6.50 -21.15
N GLY A 91 -5.94 6.01 -20.01
CA GLY A 91 -5.21 4.77 -19.92
C GLY A 91 -6.05 3.56 -20.33
N ASN A 92 -7.28 3.49 -19.85
CA ASN A 92 -8.23 2.43 -20.22
C ASN A 92 -8.57 2.47 -21.73
N ARG A 93 -8.70 3.66 -22.31
CA ARG A 93 -8.92 3.80 -23.75
C ARG A 93 -7.74 3.28 -24.57
N VAL A 94 -6.51 3.63 -24.19
CA VAL A 94 -5.31 3.16 -24.87
C VAL A 94 -5.17 1.65 -24.70
N MET A 95 -5.41 1.11 -23.50
CA MET A 95 -5.38 -0.33 -23.27
C MET A 95 -6.41 -1.06 -24.13
N GLY A 96 -7.59 -0.50 -24.33
CA GLY A 96 -8.63 -1.05 -25.22
C GLY A 96 -8.19 -1.18 -26.68
N THR A 97 -7.20 -0.42 -27.14
CA THR A 97 -6.63 -0.56 -28.49
C THR A 97 -5.57 -1.66 -28.62
N MET A 98 -5.08 -2.18 -27.49
CA MET A 98 -4.04 -3.23 -27.45
C MET A 98 -4.70 -4.62 -27.50
N VAL A 99 -5.04 -5.08 -28.69
CA VAL A 99 -5.79 -6.34 -28.92
C VAL A 99 -5.13 -7.56 -28.29
N ASP A 100 -3.82 -7.60 -28.27
CA ASP A 100 -3.00 -8.69 -27.70
C ASP A 100 -2.93 -8.66 -26.16
N LEU A 101 -3.13 -7.51 -25.53
CA LEU A 101 -3.03 -7.35 -24.08
C LEU A 101 -4.38 -7.29 -23.38
N VAL A 102 -5.37 -6.61 -23.97
CA VAL A 102 -6.66 -6.30 -23.34
C VAL A 102 -7.43 -7.54 -22.88
N SER A 103 -7.20 -8.68 -23.53
CA SER A 103 -7.83 -9.95 -23.13
C SER A 103 -7.22 -10.56 -21.87
N GLN A 104 -6.00 -10.22 -21.50
CA GLN A 104 -5.23 -10.83 -20.42
C GLN A 104 -4.95 -9.88 -19.26
N PHE A 105 -4.78 -8.60 -19.56
CA PHE A 105 -4.35 -7.57 -18.62
C PHE A 105 -5.34 -6.40 -18.59
N GLU A 106 -5.33 -5.69 -17.49
CA GLU A 106 -6.09 -4.47 -17.24
C GLU A 106 -5.14 -3.41 -16.72
N VAL A 107 -5.50 -2.14 -16.82
CA VAL A 107 -4.74 -1.06 -16.19
C VAL A 107 -5.08 -1.02 -14.69
N ASN A 108 -4.08 -0.91 -13.84
CA ASN A 108 -4.30 -0.72 -12.42
C ASN A 108 -4.81 0.72 -12.16
N ASP A 109 -5.59 0.93 -11.12
CA ASP A 109 -6.12 2.24 -10.70
C ASP A 109 -5.08 3.13 -9.98
N MET A 110 -3.88 2.59 -9.76
CA MET A 110 -2.76 3.28 -9.13
C MET A 110 -2.01 4.15 -10.15
N TYR A 111 -2.47 5.39 -10.31
CA TYR A 111 -1.77 6.37 -11.14
C TYR A 111 -0.88 7.26 -10.28
N THR A 112 0.44 7.10 -10.39
CA THR A 112 1.43 7.93 -9.70
C THR A 112 1.92 9.03 -10.64
N GLN A 113 2.00 10.26 -10.11
CA GLN A 113 2.60 11.39 -10.83
C GLN A 113 4.08 11.45 -10.49
N ILE A 114 4.91 11.51 -11.52
CA ILE A 114 6.38 11.59 -11.41
C ILE A 114 6.93 12.62 -12.40
N ASN A 115 8.17 13.01 -12.19
CA ASN A 115 8.95 13.76 -13.17
C ASN A 115 9.83 12.77 -13.94
N TYR A 116 9.54 12.57 -15.20
CA TYR A 116 10.28 11.68 -16.09
C TYR A 116 10.96 12.51 -17.17
N LYS A 117 12.29 12.57 -17.17
CA LYS A 117 13.08 13.36 -18.14
C LYS A 117 12.62 14.81 -18.23
N ASN A 118 12.42 15.44 -17.10
CA ASN A 118 11.93 16.83 -16.93
C ASN A 118 10.51 17.09 -17.47
N LYS A 119 9.69 16.06 -17.62
CA LYS A 119 8.28 16.18 -17.97
C LYS A 119 7.40 15.57 -16.89
N PRO A 120 6.29 16.22 -16.52
CA PRO A 120 5.32 15.62 -15.62
C PRO A 120 4.57 14.51 -16.33
N VAL A 121 4.68 13.29 -15.83
CA VAL A 121 3.96 12.13 -16.37
C VAL A 121 3.20 11.40 -15.27
N ARG A 122 2.14 10.70 -15.67
CA ARG A 122 1.49 9.70 -14.81
C ARG A 122 1.83 8.30 -15.31
N VAL A 123 2.13 7.43 -14.36
CA VAL A 123 2.43 6.03 -14.64
C VAL A 123 1.50 5.12 -13.86
N SER A 124 1.07 4.02 -14.48
CA SER A 124 0.29 2.98 -13.84
C SER A 124 0.72 1.62 -14.36
N PRO A 125 0.93 0.61 -13.49
CA PRO A 125 1.26 -0.73 -13.94
C PRO A 125 0.03 -1.38 -14.57
N LEU A 126 0.26 -2.32 -15.46
CA LEU A 126 -0.77 -3.28 -15.84
C LEU A 126 -0.95 -4.31 -14.71
N GLN A 127 -2.08 -4.98 -14.70
CA GLN A 127 -2.41 -6.05 -13.76
C GLN A 127 -3.08 -7.21 -14.47
N TYR A 128 -3.07 -8.39 -13.85
CA TYR A 128 -3.80 -9.53 -14.40
C TYR A 128 -5.31 -9.34 -14.22
N GLY A 129 -6.09 -9.49 -15.27
CA GLY A 129 -7.54 -9.31 -15.24
C GLY A 129 -8.29 -10.41 -14.45
N SER A 130 -7.64 -11.54 -14.11
CA SER A 130 -8.21 -12.61 -13.27
C SER A 130 -7.14 -13.60 -12.81
N LEU A 131 -7.50 -14.46 -11.84
CA LEU A 131 -6.63 -15.54 -11.37
C LEU A 131 -6.22 -16.52 -12.48
N ILE A 132 -7.15 -16.83 -13.42
CA ILE A 132 -6.86 -17.73 -14.55
C ILE A 132 -5.83 -17.07 -15.47
N LYS A 133 -6.00 -15.79 -15.78
CA LYS A 133 -5.06 -15.00 -16.60
C LYS A 133 -3.69 -14.91 -15.94
N TRP A 134 -3.65 -14.79 -14.61
CA TRP A 134 -2.38 -14.87 -13.87
C TRP A 134 -1.72 -16.25 -14.01
N LEU A 135 -2.46 -17.35 -13.85
CA LEU A 135 -1.92 -18.71 -13.96
C LEU A 135 -1.28 -18.97 -15.33
N THR A 136 -1.88 -18.45 -16.39
CA THR A 136 -1.39 -18.63 -17.77
C THR A 136 -0.19 -17.73 -18.09
N ASN A 137 -0.10 -16.54 -17.52
CA ASN A 137 0.92 -15.53 -17.87
C ASN A 137 2.01 -15.34 -16.80
N LYS A 138 1.92 -16.01 -15.64
CA LYS A 138 2.86 -15.81 -14.52
C LYS A 138 4.33 -16.09 -14.83
N SER A 139 4.65 -16.89 -15.86
CA SER A 139 6.02 -17.18 -16.27
C SER A 139 6.69 -15.96 -16.87
N ASP A 140 5.97 -15.25 -17.73
CA ASP A 140 6.49 -14.10 -18.47
C ASP A 140 6.36 -12.81 -17.69
N GLY A 141 5.39 -12.76 -16.76
CA GLY A 141 5.06 -11.59 -15.95
C GLY A 141 4.15 -10.61 -16.70
N ILE A 142 3.91 -9.45 -16.11
CA ILE A 142 3.09 -8.39 -16.69
C ILE A 142 3.94 -7.64 -17.71
N PRO A 143 3.50 -7.51 -18.98
CA PRO A 143 4.35 -7.10 -20.11
C PRO A 143 4.72 -5.62 -20.13
N GLY A 144 4.14 -4.78 -19.26
CA GLY A 144 4.44 -3.36 -19.29
C GLY A 144 3.59 -2.52 -18.34
N TYR A 145 3.60 -1.22 -18.59
CA TYR A 145 2.86 -0.22 -17.82
C TYR A 145 2.33 0.87 -18.76
N ILE A 146 1.36 1.65 -18.27
CA ILE A 146 0.86 2.86 -18.96
C ILE A 146 1.70 4.05 -18.51
N ARG A 147 2.08 4.89 -19.49
CA ARG A 147 2.67 6.21 -19.27
C ARG A 147 1.84 7.27 -19.98
N ILE A 148 1.50 8.34 -19.29
CA ILE A 148 0.68 9.44 -19.81
C ILE A 148 1.43 10.74 -19.56
N ASP A 149 1.69 11.50 -20.62
CA ASP A 149 2.20 12.86 -20.53
C ASP A 149 1.08 13.77 -20.00
N MET A 150 1.34 14.46 -18.88
CA MET A 150 0.29 15.25 -18.22
C MET A 150 0.04 16.61 -18.87
N THR A 151 0.89 17.03 -19.79
CA THR A 151 0.74 18.29 -20.52
C THR A 151 0.02 18.09 -21.84
N THR A 152 0.39 17.03 -22.57
CA THR A 152 -0.19 16.73 -23.89
C THR A 152 -1.34 15.74 -23.84
N GLN A 153 -1.54 15.06 -22.70
CA GLN A 153 -2.51 13.97 -22.49
C GLN A 153 -2.30 12.77 -23.40
N GLN A 154 -1.13 12.66 -24.00
CA GLN A 154 -0.76 11.48 -24.80
C GLN A 154 -0.42 10.31 -23.90
N ALA A 155 -1.05 9.17 -24.14
CA ALA A 155 -0.82 7.93 -23.39
C ALA A 155 -0.26 6.85 -24.30
N GLU A 156 0.61 6.04 -23.75
CA GLU A 156 1.21 4.89 -24.40
C GLU A 156 1.34 3.70 -23.46
N VAL A 157 1.32 2.50 -24.01
CA VAL A 157 1.70 1.27 -23.31
C VAL A 157 3.19 1.05 -23.54
N VAL A 158 3.97 1.22 -22.49
CA VAL A 158 5.41 0.93 -22.52
C VAL A 158 5.61 -0.56 -22.28
N ARG A 159 6.14 -1.25 -23.29
CA ARG A 159 6.44 -2.69 -23.21
C ARG A 159 7.85 -2.90 -22.67
N LEU A 160 7.95 -3.87 -21.78
CA LEU A 160 9.22 -4.26 -21.16
C LEU A 160 9.77 -5.51 -21.83
N GLU A 161 11.09 -5.58 -21.99
CA GLU A 161 11.76 -6.80 -22.48
C GLU A 161 11.58 -7.99 -21.53
N LYS A 162 11.57 -7.68 -20.21
CA LYS A 162 11.27 -8.65 -19.15
C LYS A 162 10.08 -8.13 -18.36
N GLY A 163 9.01 -8.93 -18.28
CA GLY A 163 7.78 -8.55 -17.61
C GLY A 163 7.95 -8.29 -16.10
N ILE A 164 7.05 -7.50 -15.56
CA ILE A 164 6.93 -7.26 -14.11
C ILE A 164 6.52 -8.58 -13.44
N ARG A 165 7.32 -9.05 -12.49
CA ARG A 165 7.10 -10.31 -11.77
C ARG A 165 6.66 -10.11 -10.32
N TYR A 166 6.82 -8.90 -9.80
CA TYR A 166 6.40 -8.53 -8.46
C TYR A 166 5.37 -7.42 -8.56
N SER A 167 4.11 -7.75 -8.28
CA SER A 167 3.01 -6.80 -8.42
C SER A 167 1.94 -6.99 -7.35
N THR A 168 0.99 -6.07 -7.29
CA THR A 168 -0.18 -6.16 -6.40
C THR A 168 -1.13 -7.27 -6.83
N SER A 169 -1.19 -7.59 -8.14
CA SER A 169 -2.04 -8.63 -8.73
C SER A 169 -1.36 -10.01 -8.83
N ASP A 170 -0.08 -10.10 -8.49
CA ASP A 170 0.59 -11.39 -8.34
C ASP A 170 0.18 -12.11 -7.07
N HIS A 171 0.41 -13.44 -7.06
CA HIS A 171 0.07 -14.30 -5.95
C HIS A 171 1.32 -14.92 -5.29
N PHE A 172 1.12 -15.48 -4.09
CA PHE A 172 2.15 -16.15 -3.30
C PHE A 172 3.36 -15.23 -3.02
N GLY A 173 4.58 -15.70 -3.21
CA GLY A 173 5.82 -14.95 -2.93
C GLY A 173 6.11 -13.78 -3.90
N ARG A 174 5.38 -13.70 -5.02
CA ARG A 174 5.50 -12.59 -5.97
C ARG A 174 4.51 -11.44 -5.72
N ASN A 175 3.53 -11.65 -4.85
CA ASN A 175 2.71 -10.51 -4.40
C ASN A 175 3.60 -9.53 -3.63
N ILE A 176 3.63 -8.27 -4.07
CA ILE A 176 4.55 -7.26 -3.54
C ILE A 176 4.41 -7.06 -2.03
N TYR A 177 3.19 -7.06 -1.48
CA TYR A 177 2.97 -6.90 -0.05
C TYR A 177 3.55 -8.05 0.76
N ARG A 178 3.42 -9.29 0.26
CA ARG A 178 4.02 -10.47 0.90
C ARG A 178 5.54 -10.46 0.78
N HIS A 179 6.05 -10.08 -0.39
CA HIS A 179 7.48 -9.98 -0.64
C HIS A 179 8.14 -8.99 0.33
N LEU A 180 7.54 -7.80 0.49
CA LEU A 180 7.95 -6.81 1.48
C LEU A 180 7.87 -7.35 2.91
N ARG A 181 6.76 -8.02 3.27
CA ARG A 181 6.57 -8.56 4.62
C ARG A 181 7.58 -9.63 4.99
N PHE A 182 7.99 -10.46 4.04
CA PHE A 182 9.01 -11.49 4.28
C PHE A 182 10.42 -10.89 4.40
N ALA A 183 10.74 -9.88 3.59
CA ALA A 183 12.04 -9.21 3.64
C ALA A 183 12.18 -8.29 4.88
N TYR A 184 11.11 -7.58 5.23
CA TYR A 184 11.08 -6.59 6.32
C TYR A 184 9.90 -6.83 7.27
N PRO A 185 9.93 -7.89 8.08
CA PRO A 185 8.80 -8.30 8.91
C PRO A 185 8.40 -7.27 9.98
N THR A 186 9.34 -6.43 10.41
CA THR A 186 9.14 -5.41 11.46
C THR A 186 8.72 -4.05 10.91
N TYR A 187 8.80 -3.83 9.60
CA TYR A 187 8.43 -2.54 9.01
C TYR A 187 6.91 -2.44 8.87
N MET A 188 6.39 -1.27 9.19
CA MET A 188 5.00 -0.90 8.92
C MET A 188 4.97 -0.01 7.69
N PHE A 189 4.68 -0.62 6.54
CA PHE A 189 4.59 0.11 5.29
C PHE A 189 3.31 0.94 5.21
N ASP A 190 3.42 2.09 4.57
CA ASP A 190 2.29 2.90 4.10
C ASP A 190 1.86 2.43 2.71
N ASP A 191 0.98 3.21 2.04
CA ASP A 191 0.57 2.93 0.67
C ASP A 191 1.78 2.91 -0.25
N ILE A 192 1.96 1.80 -0.93
CA ILE A 192 3.02 1.64 -1.93
C ILE A 192 2.63 2.37 -3.21
N ARG A 193 3.63 2.84 -3.95
CA ARG A 193 3.44 3.54 -5.22
C ARG A 193 4.26 2.88 -6.31
N PHE A 194 3.71 2.91 -7.52
CA PHE A 194 4.41 2.45 -8.71
C PHE A 194 5.09 3.64 -9.38
N GLU A 195 6.37 3.54 -9.65
CA GLU A 195 7.16 4.58 -10.31
C GLU A 195 8.13 3.94 -11.31
N ILE A 196 8.72 4.76 -12.15
CA ILE A 196 9.77 4.36 -13.08
C ILE A 196 10.99 5.26 -12.91
N ASP A 197 12.18 4.72 -13.15
CA ASP A 197 13.40 5.52 -13.24
C ASP A 197 13.54 6.18 -14.62
N ASP A 198 14.64 6.95 -14.82
CA ASP A 198 14.90 7.65 -16.06
C ASP A 198 15.16 6.72 -17.26
N ASP A 199 15.49 5.44 -17.01
CA ASP A 199 15.65 4.41 -18.03
C ASP A 199 14.33 3.70 -18.36
N GLY A 200 13.26 4.00 -17.60
CA GLY A 200 11.94 3.38 -17.74
C GLY A 200 11.80 2.06 -16.98
N THR A 201 12.75 1.73 -16.10
CA THR A 201 12.67 0.52 -15.27
C THR A 201 11.63 0.72 -14.16
N PRO A 202 10.69 -0.22 -13.99
CA PRO A 202 9.63 -0.08 -13.00
C PRO A 202 10.08 -0.46 -11.58
N TYR A 203 9.66 0.35 -10.61
CA TYR A 203 9.90 0.16 -9.18
C TYR A 203 8.62 0.32 -8.37
N TRP A 204 8.58 -0.38 -7.25
CA TRP A 204 7.65 -0.12 -6.17
C TRP A 204 8.35 0.72 -5.10
N ILE A 205 7.78 1.88 -4.83
CA ILE A 205 8.21 2.78 -3.76
C ILE A 205 7.39 2.44 -2.52
N CYS A 206 8.05 1.96 -1.48
CA CYS A 206 7.41 1.39 -0.30
C CYS A 206 7.82 2.18 0.95
N PRO A 207 7.07 3.25 1.32
CA PRO A 207 7.38 4.05 2.49
C PRO A 207 7.16 3.27 3.78
N ALA A 208 8.12 3.29 4.70
CA ALA A 208 7.99 2.69 6.02
C ALA A 208 7.69 3.78 7.06
N LYS A 209 6.61 3.58 7.80
CA LYS A 209 6.13 4.49 8.85
C LYS A 209 7.09 4.52 10.03
N LYS A 210 7.32 5.73 10.55
CA LYS A 210 8.03 6.00 11.79
C LYS A 210 7.11 6.77 12.71
N TYR A 211 6.99 6.30 13.95
CA TYR A 211 6.25 7.00 15.00
C TYR A 211 7.20 7.83 15.83
N ASN A 212 6.97 9.13 15.91
CA ASN A 212 7.88 10.08 16.59
C ASN A 212 7.33 10.60 17.91
N VAL A 213 6.04 10.38 18.19
CA VAL A 213 5.35 10.87 19.39
C VAL A 213 4.64 9.72 20.10
N GLY A 214 5.14 9.33 21.26
CA GLY A 214 4.61 8.19 22.01
C GLY A 214 4.70 6.88 21.22
N LEU A 215 3.72 5.99 21.39
CA LEU A 215 3.71 4.68 20.71
C LEU A 215 3.05 4.73 19.33
N PHE A 216 2.08 5.62 19.12
CA PHE A 216 1.21 5.59 17.93
C PHE A 216 1.04 6.96 17.25
N GLY A 217 1.74 8.00 17.73
CA GLY A 217 1.58 9.36 17.25
C GLY A 217 2.75 9.89 16.41
N GLY A 218 2.53 11.02 15.74
CA GLY A 218 3.55 11.71 14.96
C GLY A 218 4.11 10.86 13.82
N VAL A 219 3.21 10.27 13.03
CA VAL A 219 3.60 9.39 11.91
C VAL A 219 4.30 10.19 10.84
N THR A 220 5.50 9.77 10.49
CA THR A 220 6.30 10.25 9.36
C THR A 220 6.84 9.07 8.58
N VAL A 221 7.44 9.34 7.43
CA VAL A 221 8.19 8.32 6.68
C VAL A 221 9.64 8.36 7.18
N GLY A 222 10.11 7.27 7.77
CA GLY A 222 11.48 7.17 8.27
C GLY A 222 12.44 6.53 7.27
N ARG A 223 11.93 5.65 6.43
CA ARG A 223 12.68 4.88 5.43
C ARG A 223 11.81 4.64 4.22
N VAL A 224 12.44 4.39 3.09
CA VAL A 224 11.76 3.96 1.86
C VAL A 224 12.46 2.72 1.34
N VAL A 225 11.71 1.66 1.10
CA VAL A 225 12.22 0.48 0.42
C VAL A 225 11.85 0.60 -1.05
N LEU A 226 12.87 0.59 -1.91
CA LEU A 226 12.72 0.52 -3.36
C LEU A 226 12.74 -0.95 -3.76
N CYS A 227 11.71 -1.43 -4.44
CA CYS A 227 11.69 -2.80 -4.96
C CYS A 227 11.58 -2.76 -6.48
N ASN A 228 12.57 -3.31 -7.17
CA ASN A 228 12.52 -3.47 -8.61
C ASN A 228 11.39 -4.44 -8.97
N ALA A 229 10.42 -3.97 -9.75
CA ALA A 229 9.20 -4.73 -10.04
C ALA A 229 9.46 -5.96 -10.94
N VAL A 230 10.57 -5.97 -11.68
CA VAL A 230 10.97 -7.07 -12.58
C VAL A 230 11.76 -8.14 -11.82
N THR A 231 12.78 -7.73 -11.06
CA THR A 231 13.73 -8.65 -10.41
C THR A 231 13.37 -9.01 -9.00
N GLY A 232 12.59 -8.16 -8.31
CA GLY A 232 12.28 -8.28 -6.89
C GLY A 232 13.42 -7.84 -5.96
N GLN A 233 14.51 -7.31 -6.50
CA GLN A 233 15.59 -6.76 -5.67
C GLN A 233 15.07 -5.58 -4.86
N MET A 234 15.44 -5.54 -3.59
CA MET A 234 15.04 -4.49 -2.66
C MET A 234 16.25 -3.71 -2.19
N GLN A 235 16.07 -2.40 -2.11
CA GLN A 235 17.04 -1.47 -1.54
C GLN A 235 16.36 -0.65 -0.46
N ASP A 236 16.90 -0.67 0.75
CA ASP A 236 16.42 0.09 1.89
C ASP A 236 17.17 1.42 1.99
N CYS A 237 16.45 2.51 1.81
CA CYS A 237 16.96 3.87 1.81
C CYS A 237 16.50 4.60 3.07
N LEU A 238 17.45 5.11 3.86
CA LEU A 238 17.15 6.04 4.95
C LEU A 238 16.78 7.41 4.37
N LEU A 239 15.60 7.91 4.77
CA LEU A 239 15.30 9.32 4.56
C LEU A 239 15.91 10.11 5.72
N TYR A 240 17.03 10.76 5.45
CA TYR A 240 17.57 11.76 6.35
C TYR A 240 16.67 13.00 6.25
N THR A 241 15.72 13.15 7.16
CA THR A 241 15.34 14.48 7.58
C THR A 241 16.46 14.93 8.49
N SER A 242 17.44 15.64 7.94
CA SER A 242 18.48 16.28 8.74
C SER A 242 17.80 17.25 9.71
N PRO A 243 17.96 17.07 11.02
CA PRO A 243 17.77 18.20 11.90
C PRO A 243 18.97 19.11 11.66
N SER A 244 18.76 20.18 10.94
CA SER A 244 19.67 21.32 10.90
C SER A 244 19.65 22.04 12.25
#